data_1c4eb3c2f05949f5dce7401bc9899d0c
#
_entry.id   1c4eb3c2f05949f5dce7401bc9899d0c
#
_cell.length_a   1.000
_cell.length_b   1.000
_cell.length_c   1.000
_cell.angle_alpha   90.00
_cell.angle_beta   90.00
_cell.angle_gamma   90.00
#
_symmetry.space_group_name_H-M   'P 1'
#
loop_
_entity.id
_entity.type
_entity.pdbx_description
1 polymer ?
#
loop_
_entity_poly.entity_id
_entity_poly.type
_entity_poly.pdbx_seq_one_letter_code
_entity_poly.pdbx_strand_id
1 'polypeptide(L)'
;TSRALDPQLHTHNVVVNVSRDSERNFKALESVEMCRAIRYAGKVYHNRLSQECRQLGYQLADHRDEKGNVLWRDIDGVSAEVMEIFSKRRQQIEAEKAKFIKEHGRKPTLAENNFLSVSTRRMKMATSDRERVRESQLAQLTEEQIDKLKRCYRKACYDQWMMFNSPKIAQDSLKKALALIYERESVVKLDKVLAEALNQNLGMVSLDCLKREAAKMPELRNLGGLEVNPWVSPEEVIERELYAVRAVEEQKDVFEPIAPDFQAFPGEESWAKQADLIHGMLKSKDR
;
A
#
# COMPACT_ATOMS: atom_id res chain seq x y z
N THR A 1 24.16 5.95 2.30
CA THR A 1 24.49 4.80 3.17
C THR A 1 23.62 4.78 4.41
N SER A 2 23.35 3.60 4.95
CA SER A 2 22.73 3.44 6.27
C SER A 2 23.69 3.88 7.39
N ARG A 3 23.22 3.96 8.65
CA ARG A 3 24.10 4.22 9.80
C ARG A 3 25.05 3.04 10.09
N ALA A 4 24.78 1.87 9.52
CA ALA A 4 25.65 0.69 9.55
C ALA A 4 26.59 0.62 8.33
N LEU A 5 26.67 1.69 7.54
CA LEU A 5 27.42 1.84 6.30
C LEU A 5 26.97 0.91 5.17
N ASP A 6 25.79 0.27 5.29
CA ASP A 6 25.24 -0.51 4.19
C ASP A 6 24.88 0.39 3.00
N PRO A 7 25.00 -0.08 1.74
CA PRO A 7 24.58 0.67 0.57
C PRO A 7 23.06 0.89 0.63
N GLN A 8 22.64 2.15 0.69
CA GLN A 8 21.25 2.53 0.71
C GLN A 8 21.06 3.86 -0.04
N LEU A 9 20.56 3.76 -1.25
CA LEU A 9 20.10 4.93 -2.01
C LEU A 9 18.72 5.32 -1.53
N HIS A 10 18.55 6.57 -1.10
CA HIS A 10 17.26 7.11 -0.72
C HIS A 10 17.25 8.62 -0.84
N THR A 11 16.07 9.20 -1.02
CA THR A 11 15.83 10.63 -1.09
C THR A 11 15.00 11.07 0.10
N HIS A 12 15.43 12.14 0.76
CA HIS A 12 14.62 12.81 1.77
C HIS A 12 13.79 13.90 1.08
N ASN A 13 12.48 13.71 1.03
CA ASN A 13 11.56 14.74 0.57
C ASN A 13 11.03 15.50 1.80
N VAL A 14 11.38 16.79 1.90
CA VAL A 14 10.92 17.65 2.99
C VAL A 14 9.74 18.47 2.50
N VAL A 15 8.58 18.25 3.10
CA VAL A 15 7.39 19.07 2.86
C VAL A 15 7.28 20.09 3.99
N VAL A 16 7.30 21.36 3.63
CA VAL A 16 7.15 22.44 4.62
C VAL A 16 5.69 22.47 5.08
N ASN A 17 5.47 22.42 6.39
CA ASN A 17 4.12 22.39 6.97
C ASN A 17 3.46 23.80 6.94
N VAL A 18 3.30 24.35 5.75
CA VAL A 18 2.67 25.65 5.55
C VAL A 18 1.90 25.68 4.22
N SER A 19 0.73 26.27 4.25
CA SER A 19 -0.10 26.60 3.09
C SER A 19 -0.68 28.01 3.25
N ARG A 20 -1.28 28.53 2.20
CA ARG A 20 -2.07 29.77 2.25
C ARG A 20 -3.54 29.44 2.03
N ASP A 21 -4.40 30.03 2.87
CA ASP A 21 -5.84 29.96 2.67
C ASP A 21 -6.30 30.93 1.57
N SER A 22 -7.60 30.97 1.28
CA SER A 22 -8.21 31.88 0.29
C SER A 22 -8.01 33.35 0.62
N GLU A 23 -7.82 33.70 1.90
CA GLU A 23 -7.54 35.06 2.39
C GLU A 23 -6.04 35.38 2.43
N ARG A 24 -5.20 34.47 1.92
CA ARG A 24 -3.72 34.55 1.92
C ARG A 24 -3.05 34.47 3.29
N ASN A 25 -3.75 34.05 4.34
CA ASN A 25 -3.15 33.78 5.64
C ASN A 25 -2.35 32.47 5.61
N PHE A 26 -1.24 32.42 6.34
CA PHE A 26 -0.48 31.19 6.50
C PHE A 26 -1.17 30.25 7.48
N LYS A 27 -1.35 29.01 7.08
CA LYS A 27 -1.95 27.91 7.87
C LYS A 27 -1.06 26.69 7.79
N ALA A 28 -1.13 25.84 8.81
CA ALA A 28 -0.52 24.52 8.76
C ALA A 28 -1.28 23.62 7.77
N LEU A 29 -0.55 22.71 7.12
CA LEU A 29 -1.16 21.66 6.30
C LEU A 29 -1.87 20.63 7.18
N GLU A 30 -3.00 20.15 6.74
CA GLU A 30 -3.61 18.97 7.33
C GLU A 30 -2.84 17.71 6.93
N SER A 31 -2.16 17.10 7.91
CA SER A 31 -1.30 15.95 7.66
C SER A 31 -2.07 14.63 7.46
N VAL A 32 -3.35 14.57 7.80
CA VAL A 32 -4.16 13.34 7.74
C VAL A 32 -4.25 12.80 6.32
N GLU A 33 -4.56 13.65 5.34
CA GLU A 33 -4.64 13.23 3.94
C GLU A 33 -3.27 12.83 3.38
N MET A 34 -2.19 13.49 3.81
CA MET A 34 -0.82 13.09 3.45
C MET A 34 -0.50 11.69 4.01
N CYS A 35 -0.87 11.41 5.26
CA CYS A 35 -0.68 10.09 5.86
C CYS A 35 -1.51 9.01 5.15
N ARG A 36 -2.72 9.32 4.73
CA ARG A 36 -3.57 8.41 3.94
C ARG A 36 -2.96 8.09 2.57
N ALA A 37 -2.30 9.06 1.95
CA ALA A 37 -1.65 8.91 0.65
C ALA A 37 -0.31 8.13 0.67
N ILE A 38 0.25 7.80 1.84
CA ILE A 38 1.57 7.13 1.96
C ILE A 38 1.63 5.84 1.15
N ARG A 39 0.59 5.00 1.20
CA ARG A 39 0.55 3.73 0.46
C ARG A 39 0.57 3.96 -1.05
N TYR A 40 -0.24 4.89 -1.53
CA TYR A 40 -0.27 5.28 -2.94
C TYR A 40 1.08 5.84 -3.39
N ALA A 41 1.65 6.79 -2.66
CA ALA A 41 2.96 7.37 -2.96
C ALA A 41 4.06 6.29 -2.98
N GLY A 42 4.01 5.33 -2.06
CA GLY A 42 4.92 4.19 -2.05
C GLY A 42 4.82 3.34 -3.32
N LYS A 43 3.61 3.04 -3.79
CA LYS A 43 3.41 2.27 -5.04
C LYS A 43 3.88 3.04 -6.28
N VAL A 44 3.62 4.35 -6.34
CA VAL A 44 4.12 5.21 -7.42
C VAL A 44 5.66 5.22 -7.44
N TYR A 45 6.29 5.38 -6.27
CA TYR A 45 7.75 5.33 -6.14
C TYR A 45 8.33 3.98 -6.61
N HIS A 46 7.81 2.87 -6.11
CA HIS A 46 8.29 1.54 -6.50
C HIS A 46 8.07 1.26 -7.98
N ASN A 47 6.96 1.72 -8.55
CA ASN A 47 6.72 1.60 -9.99
C ASN A 47 7.76 2.38 -10.79
N ARG A 48 8.02 3.63 -10.42
CA ARG A 48 9.01 4.46 -11.10
C ARG A 48 10.41 3.88 -10.97
N LEU A 49 10.80 3.46 -9.77
CA LEU A 49 12.09 2.81 -9.54
C LEU A 49 12.25 1.55 -10.41
N SER A 50 11.21 0.71 -10.50
CA SER A 50 11.22 -0.47 -11.36
C SER A 50 11.37 -0.11 -12.84
N GLN A 51 10.72 0.97 -13.30
CA GLN A 51 10.87 1.46 -14.67
C GLN A 51 12.30 1.91 -14.93
N GLU A 52 12.89 2.71 -14.05
CA GLU A 52 14.28 3.17 -14.20
C GLU A 52 15.27 2.01 -14.20
N CYS A 53 15.11 1.04 -13.30
CA CYS A 53 15.95 -0.15 -13.31
C CYS A 53 15.86 -0.91 -14.64
N ARG A 54 14.65 -1.06 -15.19
CA ARG A 54 14.46 -1.72 -16.51
C ARG A 54 15.06 -0.90 -17.65
N GLN A 55 14.94 0.42 -17.64
CA GLN A 55 15.57 1.30 -18.62
C GLN A 55 17.10 1.17 -18.60
N LEU A 56 17.67 0.96 -17.42
CA LEU A 56 19.10 0.66 -17.25
C LEU A 56 19.47 -0.77 -17.66
N GLY A 57 18.49 -1.59 -18.10
CA GLY A 57 18.68 -2.95 -18.57
C GLY A 57 18.63 -4.02 -17.47
N TYR A 58 18.34 -3.67 -16.21
CA TYR A 58 18.22 -4.66 -15.15
C TYR A 58 16.93 -5.46 -15.28
N GLN A 59 17.05 -6.78 -15.17
CA GLN A 59 15.92 -7.67 -14.97
C GLN A 59 15.45 -7.57 -13.51
N LEU A 60 14.16 -7.72 -13.27
CA LEU A 60 13.57 -7.64 -11.95
C LEU A 60 12.87 -8.94 -11.59
N ALA A 61 13.17 -9.47 -10.41
CA ALA A 61 12.52 -10.64 -9.83
C ALA A 61 11.36 -10.19 -8.92
N ASP A 62 10.19 -10.81 -9.11
CA ASP A 62 9.01 -10.55 -8.29
C ASP A 62 9.05 -11.37 -6.99
N HIS A 63 8.87 -10.72 -5.86
CA HIS A 63 8.56 -11.37 -4.58
C HIS A 63 7.06 -11.31 -4.33
N ARG A 64 6.42 -12.45 -4.26
CA ARG A 64 4.96 -12.57 -4.13
C ARG A 64 4.57 -13.13 -2.77
N ASP A 65 3.40 -12.72 -2.27
CA ASP A 65 2.76 -13.33 -1.12
C ASP A 65 2.10 -14.67 -1.50
N GLU A 66 1.54 -15.37 -0.50
CA GLU A 66 0.83 -16.63 -0.69
C GLU A 66 -0.41 -16.51 -1.62
N LYS A 67 -0.92 -15.29 -1.80
CA LYS A 67 -2.06 -14.98 -2.67
C LYS A 67 -1.63 -14.58 -4.09
N GLY A 68 -0.31 -14.58 -4.37
CA GLY A 68 0.25 -14.20 -5.67
C GLY A 68 0.43 -12.70 -5.89
N ASN A 69 0.15 -11.84 -4.90
CA ASN A 69 0.37 -10.40 -5.02
C ASN A 69 1.86 -10.06 -4.96
N VAL A 70 2.31 -9.14 -5.81
CA VAL A 70 3.68 -8.65 -5.77
C VAL A 70 3.88 -7.75 -4.57
N LEU A 71 4.70 -8.18 -3.61
CA LEU A 71 5.06 -7.42 -2.42
C LEU A 71 6.14 -6.39 -2.74
N TRP A 72 7.24 -6.83 -3.37
CA TRP A 72 8.34 -5.99 -3.85
C TRP A 72 9.06 -6.65 -5.02
N ARG A 73 10.01 -5.93 -5.61
CA ARG A 73 10.90 -6.42 -6.67
C ARG A 73 12.34 -6.17 -6.30
N ASP A 74 13.17 -7.15 -6.57
CA ASP A 74 14.62 -7.04 -6.47
C ASP A 74 15.25 -7.09 -7.85
N ILE A 75 16.50 -6.65 -7.96
CA ILE A 75 17.28 -6.82 -9.20
C ILE A 75 17.64 -8.30 -9.30
N ASP A 76 17.23 -8.93 -10.40
CA ASP A 76 17.58 -10.32 -10.69
C ASP A 76 19.10 -10.49 -10.82
N GLY A 77 19.63 -11.53 -10.19
CA GLY A 77 21.07 -11.80 -10.13
C GLY A 77 21.77 -11.25 -8.89
N VAL A 78 21.07 -10.50 -8.01
CA VAL A 78 21.56 -10.18 -6.66
C VAL A 78 21.11 -11.28 -5.71
N SER A 79 22.05 -12.04 -5.14
CA SER A 79 21.70 -13.17 -4.27
C SER A 79 21.15 -12.71 -2.91
N ALA A 80 20.29 -13.56 -2.32
CA ALA A 80 19.74 -13.32 -0.98
C ALA A 80 20.85 -13.16 0.08
N GLU A 81 21.95 -13.87 -0.06
CA GLU A 81 23.12 -13.77 0.82
C GLU A 81 23.72 -12.36 0.80
N VAL A 82 23.91 -11.79 -0.41
CA VAL A 82 24.43 -10.41 -0.57
C VAL A 82 23.45 -9.41 0.04
N MET A 83 22.16 -9.58 -0.16
CA MET A 83 21.14 -8.73 0.45
C MET A 83 21.16 -8.82 1.98
N GLU A 84 21.38 -10.01 2.54
CA GLU A 84 21.44 -10.22 3.99
C GLU A 84 22.69 -9.57 4.60
N ILE A 85 23.87 -9.65 3.96
CA ILE A 85 25.10 -8.96 4.40
C ILE A 85 24.85 -7.46 4.63
N PHE A 86 24.04 -6.84 3.78
CA PHE A 86 23.74 -5.41 3.81
C PHE A 86 22.38 -5.07 4.45
N SER A 87 21.76 -6.03 5.16
CA SER A 87 20.50 -5.83 5.88
C SER A 87 20.68 -5.66 7.39
N LYS A 88 21.84 -5.16 7.84
CA LYS A 88 22.21 -5.07 9.27
C LYS A 88 21.16 -4.35 10.11
N ARG A 89 20.54 -3.30 9.56
CA ARG A 89 19.48 -2.57 10.26
C ARG A 89 18.24 -3.43 10.47
N ARG A 90 17.82 -4.18 9.48
CA ARG A 90 16.69 -5.11 9.57
C ARG A 90 16.97 -6.19 10.60
N GLN A 91 18.17 -6.81 10.54
CA GLN A 91 18.58 -7.83 11.51
C GLN A 91 18.53 -7.32 12.95
N GLN A 92 19.01 -6.10 13.22
CA GLN A 92 18.93 -5.48 14.54
C GLN A 92 17.48 -5.32 15.03
N ILE A 93 16.58 -4.83 14.18
CA ILE A 93 15.17 -4.65 14.52
C ILE A 93 14.50 -6.01 14.78
N GLU A 94 14.74 -6.99 13.93
CA GLU A 94 14.15 -8.33 14.09
C GLU A 94 14.68 -9.04 15.35
N ALA A 95 15.95 -8.88 15.68
CA ALA A 95 16.52 -9.39 16.94
C ALA A 95 15.83 -8.78 18.18
N GLU A 96 15.59 -7.47 18.20
CA GLU A 96 14.87 -6.83 19.30
C GLU A 96 13.39 -7.22 19.36
N LYS A 97 12.74 -7.39 18.21
CA LYS A 97 11.38 -7.94 18.16
C LYS A 97 11.32 -9.36 18.71
N ALA A 98 12.30 -10.21 18.38
CA ALA A 98 12.38 -11.57 18.91
C ALA A 98 12.54 -11.58 20.43
N LYS A 99 13.37 -10.70 21.00
CA LYS A 99 13.48 -10.50 22.46
C LYS A 99 12.16 -10.09 23.08
N PHE A 100 11.51 -9.07 22.48
CA PHE A 100 10.20 -8.60 22.94
C PHE A 100 9.16 -9.73 22.99
N ILE A 101 9.09 -10.54 21.91
CA ILE A 101 8.16 -11.67 21.84
C ILE A 101 8.48 -12.70 22.94
N LYS A 102 9.77 -12.98 23.20
CA LYS A 102 10.19 -13.91 24.24
C LYS A 102 9.83 -13.41 25.64
N GLU A 103 9.96 -12.11 25.89
CA GLU A 103 9.68 -11.49 27.18
C GLU A 103 8.18 -11.33 27.45
N HIS A 104 7.39 -11.00 26.43
CA HIS A 104 5.97 -10.65 26.59
C HIS A 104 5.00 -11.72 26.08
N GLY A 105 5.47 -12.79 25.45
CA GLY A 105 4.62 -13.87 24.89
C GLY A 105 3.71 -13.45 23.73
N ARG A 106 3.87 -12.24 23.18
CA ARG A 106 3.04 -11.69 22.09
C ARG A 106 3.86 -10.86 21.11
N LYS A 107 3.30 -10.66 19.92
CA LYS A 107 3.89 -9.72 18.93
C LYS A 107 3.76 -8.27 19.41
N PRO A 108 4.75 -7.42 19.13
CA PRO A 108 4.67 -5.99 19.45
C PRO A 108 3.59 -5.29 18.62
N THR A 109 2.88 -4.36 19.24
CA THR A 109 1.94 -3.46 18.60
C THR A 109 2.65 -2.50 17.62
N LEU A 110 1.90 -1.73 16.83
CA LEU A 110 2.47 -0.75 15.91
C LEU A 110 3.33 0.30 16.64
N ALA A 111 2.87 0.80 17.78
CA ALA A 111 3.59 1.77 18.60
C ALA A 111 4.88 1.19 19.18
N GLU A 112 4.84 -0.04 19.72
CA GLU A 112 6.00 -0.77 20.21
C GLU A 112 7.00 -1.09 19.08
N ASN A 113 6.55 -1.48 17.91
CA ASN A 113 7.41 -1.66 16.73
C ASN A 113 8.13 -0.36 16.34
N ASN A 114 7.42 0.77 16.36
CA ASN A 114 8.02 2.07 16.11
C ASN A 114 9.07 2.43 17.17
N PHE A 115 8.77 2.19 18.44
CA PHE A 115 9.72 2.40 19.54
C PHE A 115 10.97 1.53 19.39
N LEU A 116 10.83 0.22 19.16
CA LEU A 116 11.93 -0.71 18.94
C LEU A 116 12.79 -0.28 17.74
N SER A 117 12.16 0.18 16.65
CA SER A 117 12.90 0.66 15.50
C SER A 117 13.61 2.00 15.73
N VAL A 118 13.22 2.83 16.69
CA VAL A 118 13.92 4.06 17.04
C VAL A 118 15.00 3.81 18.09
N SER A 119 14.72 3.05 19.15
CA SER A 119 15.63 2.77 20.27
C SER A 119 16.92 2.05 19.83
N THR A 120 16.82 1.16 18.83
CA THR A 120 17.97 0.44 18.27
C THR A 120 18.81 1.28 17.29
N ARG A 121 18.50 2.56 17.07
CA ARG A 121 19.28 3.41 16.16
C ARG A 121 20.63 3.78 16.74
N ARG A 122 21.70 3.43 16.02
CA ARG A 122 23.05 3.92 16.33
C ARG A 122 23.17 5.42 16.11
N MET A 123 24.10 6.08 16.80
CA MET A 123 24.43 7.49 16.55
C MET A 123 24.88 7.68 15.10
N LYS A 124 24.55 8.85 14.53
CA LYS A 124 25.02 9.22 13.18
C LYS A 124 26.51 9.53 13.22
N MET A 125 27.28 8.91 12.35
CA MET A 125 28.70 9.28 12.17
C MET A 125 28.79 10.67 11.52
N ALA A 126 29.67 11.52 12.00
CA ALA A 126 29.77 12.93 11.60
C ALA A 126 30.19 13.10 10.13
N THR A 127 31.08 12.25 9.61
CA THR A 127 31.50 12.25 8.20
C THR A 127 32.01 10.86 7.83
N SER A 128 31.63 10.39 6.64
CA SER A 128 32.21 9.18 6.07
C SER A 128 32.82 9.52 4.70
N ASP A 129 34.10 9.25 4.56
CA ASP A 129 34.79 9.25 3.28
C ASP A 129 34.13 8.18 2.38
N ARG A 130 33.72 8.58 1.18
CA ARG A 130 33.02 7.71 0.24
C ARG A 130 33.86 6.51 -0.19
N GLU A 131 35.17 6.70 -0.36
CA GLU A 131 36.06 5.65 -0.77
C GLU A 131 36.22 4.61 0.33
N ARG A 132 36.47 5.03 1.57
CA ARG A 132 36.53 4.12 2.73
C ARG A 132 35.25 3.34 2.96
N VAL A 133 34.10 4.00 2.78
CA VAL A 133 32.80 3.32 2.88
C VAL A 133 32.68 2.25 1.80
N ARG A 134 33.04 2.57 0.56
CA ARG A 134 33.01 1.61 -0.56
C ARG A 134 33.96 0.43 -0.32
N GLU A 135 35.16 0.70 0.11
CA GLU A 135 36.16 -0.34 0.48
C GLU A 135 35.60 -1.25 1.59
N SER A 136 35.04 -0.66 2.65
CA SER A 136 34.42 -1.41 3.75
C SER A 136 33.21 -2.24 3.29
N GLN A 137 32.46 -1.78 2.29
CA GLN A 137 31.37 -2.54 1.70
C GLN A 137 31.88 -3.71 0.86
N LEU A 138 32.88 -3.47 0.01
CA LEU A 138 33.47 -4.50 -0.83
C LEU A 138 34.20 -5.58 -0.01
N ALA A 139 34.86 -5.20 1.08
CA ALA A 139 35.54 -6.14 1.97
C ALA A 139 34.59 -7.14 2.68
N GLN A 140 33.30 -6.92 2.68
CA GLN A 140 32.29 -7.83 3.24
C GLN A 140 31.82 -8.88 2.21
N LEU A 141 32.21 -8.75 0.96
CA LEU A 141 31.81 -9.64 -0.14
C LEU A 141 32.95 -10.56 -0.51
N THR A 142 32.62 -11.78 -0.90
CA THR A 142 33.61 -12.69 -1.52
C THR A 142 33.89 -12.26 -2.97
N GLU A 143 34.99 -12.68 -3.52
CA GLU A 143 35.33 -12.43 -4.92
C GLU A 143 34.27 -12.97 -5.88
N GLU A 144 33.70 -14.14 -5.58
CA GLU A 144 32.62 -14.74 -6.36
C GLU A 144 31.36 -13.86 -6.35
N GLN A 145 30.99 -13.32 -5.18
CA GLN A 145 29.83 -12.40 -5.05
C GLN A 145 30.06 -11.11 -5.83
N ILE A 146 31.28 -10.55 -5.75
CA ILE A 146 31.66 -9.36 -6.53
C ILE A 146 31.57 -9.64 -8.04
N ASP A 147 32.03 -10.78 -8.49
CA ASP A 147 31.98 -11.15 -9.90
C ASP A 147 30.55 -11.41 -10.39
N LYS A 148 29.68 -11.97 -9.56
CA LYS A 148 28.25 -12.10 -9.86
C LYS A 148 27.60 -10.71 -10.03
N LEU A 149 27.87 -9.77 -9.12
CA LEU A 149 27.37 -8.40 -9.23
C LEU A 149 27.89 -7.66 -10.47
N LYS A 150 29.18 -7.83 -10.79
CA LYS A 150 29.76 -7.27 -12.02
C LYS A 150 29.12 -7.86 -13.29
N ARG A 151 28.81 -9.16 -13.28
CA ARG A 151 28.11 -9.81 -14.41
C ARG A 151 26.69 -9.29 -14.56
N CYS A 152 25.94 -9.12 -13.45
CA CYS A 152 24.63 -8.52 -13.44
C CYS A 152 24.64 -7.10 -14.06
N TYR A 153 25.59 -6.26 -13.65
CA TYR A 153 25.78 -4.92 -14.21
C TYR A 153 26.12 -4.94 -15.69
N ARG A 154 27.07 -5.80 -16.12
CA ARG A 154 27.44 -5.91 -17.55
C ARG A 154 26.29 -6.37 -18.40
N LYS A 155 25.52 -7.37 -17.94
CA LYS A 155 24.30 -7.83 -18.62
C LYS A 155 23.30 -6.67 -18.80
N ALA A 156 23.07 -5.90 -17.74
CA ALA A 156 22.18 -4.74 -17.79
C ALA A 156 22.62 -3.70 -18.84
N CYS A 157 23.92 -3.48 -19.02
CA CYS A 157 24.44 -2.56 -20.03
C CYS A 157 24.14 -3.01 -21.48
N TYR A 158 23.92 -4.31 -21.71
CA TYR A 158 23.56 -4.85 -23.04
C TYR A 158 22.05 -4.90 -23.25
N ASP A 159 21.28 -5.16 -22.20
CA ASP A 159 19.83 -5.37 -22.23
C ASP A 159 19.08 -4.05 -22.01
N GLN A 160 19.26 -3.06 -22.86
CA GLN A 160 18.46 -1.84 -22.77
C GLN A 160 17.01 -2.11 -23.17
N TRP A 161 16.12 -2.12 -22.18
CA TRP A 161 14.69 -2.34 -22.41
C TRP A 161 13.98 -1.05 -22.79
N MET A 162 13.20 -1.11 -23.90
CA MET A 162 12.24 -0.05 -24.19
C MET A 162 11.02 -0.19 -23.26
N MET A 163 10.60 0.90 -22.65
CA MET A 163 9.43 0.95 -21.78
C MET A 163 8.15 0.74 -22.60
N PHE A 164 7.42 -0.30 -22.30
CA PHE A 164 6.13 -0.57 -22.92
C PHE A 164 5.00 0.12 -22.15
N ASN A 165 4.71 1.39 -22.43
CA ASN A 165 3.47 2.04 -22.01
C ASN A 165 2.31 1.59 -22.90
N SER A 166 2.00 0.31 -22.90
CA SER A 166 0.89 -0.23 -23.67
C SER A 166 -0.45 0.11 -23.02
N PRO A 167 -1.37 0.79 -23.72
CA PRO A 167 -2.73 1.01 -23.23
C PRO A 167 -3.42 -0.29 -22.83
N LYS A 168 -3.17 -1.38 -23.54
CA LYS A 168 -3.73 -2.70 -23.23
C LYS A 168 -3.28 -3.20 -21.85
N ILE A 169 -1.98 -3.09 -21.53
CA ILE A 169 -1.47 -3.48 -20.22
C ILE A 169 -2.09 -2.61 -19.10
N ALA A 170 -2.27 -1.30 -19.38
CA ALA A 170 -2.91 -0.39 -18.43
C ALA A 170 -4.37 -0.79 -18.17
N GLN A 171 -5.13 -1.07 -19.21
CA GLN A 171 -6.53 -1.51 -19.11
C GLN A 171 -6.67 -2.84 -18.37
N ASP A 172 -5.82 -3.83 -18.70
CA ASP A 172 -5.82 -5.12 -18.00
C ASP A 172 -5.46 -4.96 -16.51
N SER A 173 -4.53 -4.07 -16.20
CA SER A 173 -4.16 -3.75 -14.80
C SER A 173 -5.31 -3.10 -14.05
N LEU A 174 -6.01 -2.15 -14.67
CA LEU A 174 -7.16 -1.48 -14.09
C LEU A 174 -8.31 -2.47 -13.86
N LYS A 175 -8.64 -3.30 -14.83
CA LYS A 175 -9.70 -4.32 -14.69
C LYS A 175 -9.43 -5.27 -13.54
N LYS A 176 -8.20 -5.77 -13.40
CA LYS A 176 -7.81 -6.63 -12.27
C LYS A 176 -7.89 -5.90 -10.94
N ALA A 177 -7.44 -4.65 -10.89
CA ALA A 177 -7.50 -3.83 -9.69
C ALA A 177 -8.96 -3.58 -9.25
N LEU A 178 -9.84 -3.24 -10.20
CA LEU A 178 -11.27 -3.05 -9.93
C LEU A 178 -11.91 -4.34 -9.41
N ALA A 179 -11.64 -5.49 -10.04
CA ALA A 179 -12.18 -6.77 -9.59
C ALA A 179 -11.79 -7.08 -8.14
N LEU A 180 -10.50 -6.89 -7.78
CA LEU A 180 -10.01 -7.15 -6.43
C LEU A 180 -10.56 -6.20 -5.37
N ILE A 181 -10.69 -4.91 -5.70
CA ILE A 181 -11.14 -3.89 -4.74
C ILE A 181 -12.64 -4.04 -4.49
N TYR A 182 -13.42 -4.20 -5.56
CA TYR A 182 -14.88 -4.19 -5.48
C TYR A 182 -15.51 -5.54 -5.09
N GLU A 183 -14.69 -6.53 -4.75
CA GLU A 183 -15.15 -7.71 -3.99
C GLU A 183 -15.58 -7.35 -2.55
N ARG A 184 -15.06 -6.24 -2.00
CA ARG A 184 -15.22 -5.90 -0.57
C ARG A 184 -15.65 -4.48 -0.29
N GLU A 185 -15.54 -3.60 -1.26
CA GLU A 185 -15.80 -2.17 -1.10
C GLU A 185 -16.62 -1.67 -2.27
N SER A 186 -17.68 -0.89 -2.00
CA SER A 186 -18.56 -0.36 -3.05
C SER A 186 -18.07 0.97 -3.61
N VAL A 187 -17.38 1.78 -2.81
CA VAL A 187 -16.89 3.11 -3.20
C VAL A 187 -15.48 3.34 -2.64
N VAL A 188 -14.55 3.75 -3.49
CA VAL A 188 -13.16 4.01 -3.09
C VAL A 188 -12.62 5.28 -3.73
N LYS A 189 -11.51 5.82 -3.21
CA LYS A 189 -10.77 6.89 -3.87
C LYS A 189 -9.98 6.36 -5.07
N LEU A 190 -9.86 7.17 -6.12
CA LEU A 190 -9.17 6.80 -7.36
C LEU A 190 -7.71 6.38 -7.13
N ASP A 191 -7.02 7.02 -6.18
CA ASP A 191 -5.63 6.67 -5.83
C ASP A 191 -5.48 5.23 -5.36
N LYS A 192 -6.49 4.67 -4.69
CA LYS A 192 -6.51 3.26 -4.29
C LYS A 192 -6.59 2.32 -5.50
N VAL A 193 -7.43 2.65 -6.48
CA VAL A 193 -7.53 1.89 -7.73
C VAL A 193 -6.21 1.96 -8.51
N LEU A 194 -5.62 3.15 -8.63
CA LEU A 194 -4.35 3.34 -9.32
C LEU A 194 -3.19 2.63 -8.62
N ALA A 195 -3.15 2.65 -7.28
CA ALA A 195 -2.14 1.93 -6.51
C ALA A 195 -2.21 0.42 -6.74
N GLU A 196 -3.41 -0.14 -6.75
CA GLU A 196 -3.60 -1.56 -7.02
C GLU A 196 -3.28 -1.92 -8.48
N ALA A 197 -3.69 -1.09 -9.44
CA ALA A 197 -3.34 -1.28 -10.85
C ALA A 197 -1.83 -1.23 -11.10
N LEU A 198 -1.09 -0.34 -10.43
CA LEU A 198 0.38 -0.31 -10.45
C LEU A 198 0.97 -1.61 -9.88
N ASN A 199 0.37 -2.15 -8.81
CA ASN A 199 0.81 -3.39 -8.18
C ASN A 199 0.69 -4.60 -9.11
N GLN A 200 -0.33 -4.66 -9.97
CA GLN A 200 -0.56 -5.76 -10.91
C GLN A 200 0.56 -5.87 -11.96
N ASN A 201 1.08 -4.75 -12.46
CA ASN A 201 2.10 -4.70 -13.51
C ASN A 201 3.20 -3.66 -13.21
N LEU A 202 3.83 -3.79 -12.03
CA LEU A 202 4.83 -2.85 -11.53
C LEU A 202 6.01 -2.71 -12.52
N GLY A 203 6.32 -1.48 -12.91
CA GLY A 203 7.40 -1.17 -13.84
C GLY A 203 7.07 -1.43 -15.32
N MET A 204 5.86 -1.90 -15.67
CA MET A 204 5.46 -2.14 -17.06
C MET A 204 4.57 -1.03 -17.63
N VAL A 205 3.95 -0.25 -16.77
CA VAL A 205 3.02 0.83 -17.15
C VAL A 205 3.27 2.06 -16.28
N SER A 206 3.20 3.25 -16.88
CA SER A 206 3.35 4.50 -16.12
C SER A 206 2.03 4.90 -15.46
N LEU A 207 2.15 5.67 -14.38
CA LEU A 207 0.98 6.25 -13.69
C LEU A 207 0.14 7.10 -14.66
N ASP A 208 0.79 7.88 -15.53
CA ASP A 208 0.08 8.75 -16.50
C ASP A 208 -0.69 7.92 -17.54
N CYS A 209 -0.15 6.76 -17.94
CA CYS A 209 -0.87 5.84 -18.81
C CYS A 209 -2.10 5.26 -18.10
N LEU A 210 -1.97 4.82 -16.85
CA LEU A 210 -3.10 4.33 -16.04
C LEU A 210 -4.17 5.40 -15.84
N LYS A 211 -3.79 6.64 -15.50
CA LYS A 211 -4.74 7.76 -15.37
C LYS A 211 -5.51 8.04 -16.63
N ARG A 212 -4.82 8.06 -17.77
CA ARG A 212 -5.47 8.27 -19.09
C ARG A 212 -6.43 7.14 -19.45
N GLU A 213 -6.05 5.90 -19.18
CA GLU A 213 -6.93 4.77 -19.47
C GLU A 213 -8.10 4.69 -18.47
N ALA A 214 -7.89 4.97 -17.20
CA ALA A 214 -8.97 5.05 -16.20
C ALA A 214 -10.02 6.12 -16.57
N ALA A 215 -9.58 7.29 -17.06
CA ALA A 215 -10.47 8.36 -17.50
C ALA A 215 -11.30 8.00 -18.75
N LYS A 216 -10.88 6.99 -19.53
CA LYS A 216 -11.60 6.49 -20.70
C LYS A 216 -12.57 5.34 -20.37
N MET A 217 -12.53 4.79 -19.16
CA MET A 217 -13.40 3.69 -18.77
C MET A 217 -14.81 4.20 -18.46
N PRO A 218 -15.78 3.93 -19.36
CA PRO A 218 -17.16 4.46 -19.18
C PRO A 218 -17.85 3.82 -17.98
N GLU A 219 -17.46 2.60 -17.63
CA GLU A 219 -17.98 1.85 -16.50
C GLU A 219 -17.55 2.39 -15.14
N LEU A 220 -16.45 3.18 -15.07
CA LEU A 220 -15.95 3.73 -13.81
C LEU A 220 -16.53 5.13 -13.57
N ARG A 221 -17.56 5.22 -12.71
CA ARG A 221 -18.23 6.47 -12.38
C ARG A 221 -17.46 7.29 -11.36
N ASN A 222 -17.36 8.60 -11.65
CA ASN A 222 -16.88 9.60 -10.69
C ASN A 222 -18.06 10.05 -9.82
N LEU A 223 -17.95 9.84 -8.51
CA LEU A 223 -18.97 10.16 -7.51
C LEU A 223 -18.70 11.48 -6.77
N GLY A 224 -17.73 12.28 -7.25
CA GLY A 224 -17.35 13.55 -6.64
C GLY A 224 -16.17 13.44 -5.67
N GLY A 225 -15.97 14.48 -4.89
CA GLY A 225 -14.82 14.63 -4.00
C GLY A 225 -13.78 15.59 -4.57
N LEU A 226 -12.52 15.39 -4.20
CA LEU A 226 -11.42 16.20 -4.76
C LEU A 226 -11.18 15.84 -6.22
N GLU A 227 -11.09 16.83 -7.11
CA GLU A 227 -10.88 16.65 -8.54
C GLU A 227 -9.65 15.77 -8.85
N VAL A 228 -8.56 15.95 -8.09
CA VAL A 228 -7.32 15.16 -8.25
C VAL A 228 -7.43 13.73 -7.74
N ASN A 229 -8.38 13.44 -6.84
CA ASN A 229 -8.59 12.13 -6.23
C ASN A 229 -10.06 11.92 -5.87
N PRO A 230 -10.93 11.76 -6.88
CA PRO A 230 -12.36 11.59 -6.67
C PRO A 230 -12.70 10.23 -6.06
N TRP A 231 -13.90 10.14 -5.49
CA TRP A 231 -14.53 8.88 -5.18
C TRP A 231 -15.01 8.23 -6.48
N VAL A 232 -14.78 6.94 -6.61
CA VAL A 232 -15.13 6.19 -7.82
C VAL A 232 -15.79 4.87 -7.47
N SER A 233 -16.67 4.42 -8.35
CA SER A 233 -17.30 3.10 -8.29
C SER A 233 -17.62 2.62 -9.70
N PRO A 234 -17.54 1.30 -9.98
CA PRO A 234 -18.08 0.73 -11.21
C PRO A 234 -19.61 0.89 -11.26
N GLU A 235 -20.14 1.13 -12.47
CA GLU A 235 -21.60 1.24 -12.70
C GLU A 235 -22.36 0.03 -12.16
N GLU A 236 -21.86 -1.16 -12.43
CA GLU A 236 -22.45 -2.42 -11.96
C GLU A 236 -22.56 -2.50 -10.43
N VAL A 237 -21.58 -1.96 -9.70
CA VAL A 237 -21.59 -1.93 -8.22
C VAL A 237 -22.66 -0.94 -7.74
N ILE A 238 -22.73 0.24 -8.38
CA ILE A 238 -23.76 1.25 -8.06
C ILE A 238 -25.16 0.68 -8.29
N GLU A 239 -25.41 0.02 -9.41
CA GLU A 239 -26.70 -0.60 -9.72
C GLU A 239 -27.07 -1.66 -8.68
N ARG A 240 -26.11 -2.47 -8.23
CA ARG A 240 -26.31 -3.49 -7.20
C ARG A 240 -26.69 -2.88 -5.84
N GLU A 241 -26.00 -1.81 -5.43
CA GLU A 241 -26.32 -1.08 -4.20
C GLU A 241 -27.70 -0.42 -4.27
N LEU A 242 -28.01 0.21 -5.40
CA LEU A 242 -29.34 0.81 -5.62
C LEU A 242 -30.45 -0.24 -5.64
N TYR A 243 -30.20 -1.41 -6.20
CA TYR A 243 -31.13 -2.53 -6.15
C TYR A 243 -31.41 -2.97 -4.71
N ALA A 244 -30.34 -3.12 -3.90
CA ALA A 244 -30.48 -3.50 -2.49
C ALA A 244 -31.29 -2.46 -1.71
N VAL A 245 -31.03 -1.16 -1.92
CA VAL A 245 -31.80 -0.09 -1.28
C VAL A 245 -33.26 -0.14 -1.68
N ARG A 246 -33.56 -0.26 -2.99
CA ARG A 246 -34.97 -0.36 -3.50
C ARG A 246 -35.67 -1.59 -2.94
N ALA A 247 -35.01 -2.74 -2.90
CA ALA A 247 -35.58 -3.96 -2.35
C ALA A 247 -35.94 -3.81 -0.87
N VAL A 248 -35.12 -3.08 -0.08
CA VAL A 248 -35.46 -2.74 1.32
C VAL A 248 -36.65 -1.77 1.39
N GLU A 249 -36.66 -0.73 0.55
CA GLU A 249 -37.75 0.25 0.52
C GLU A 249 -39.10 -0.38 0.10
N GLU A 250 -39.08 -1.27 -0.89
CA GLU A 250 -40.25 -2.00 -1.38
C GLU A 250 -40.82 -3.00 -0.35
N GLN A 251 -39.93 -3.53 0.52
CA GLN A 251 -40.31 -4.49 1.56
C GLN A 251 -40.61 -3.85 2.90
N LYS A 252 -40.51 -2.52 2.98
CA LYS A 252 -40.84 -1.77 4.19
C LYS A 252 -42.32 -1.94 4.55
N ASP A 253 -42.59 -2.30 5.80
CA ASP A 253 -43.93 -2.51 6.34
C ASP A 253 -44.78 -3.59 5.63
N VAL A 254 -44.19 -4.43 4.76
CA VAL A 254 -44.93 -5.43 3.96
C VAL A 254 -45.16 -6.73 4.74
N PHE A 255 -44.27 -7.06 5.66
CA PHE A 255 -44.35 -8.33 6.39
C PHE A 255 -45.03 -8.17 7.75
N GLU A 256 -45.66 -9.23 8.20
CA GLU A 256 -46.10 -9.28 9.60
C GLU A 256 -44.90 -9.45 10.53
N PRO A 257 -44.92 -8.79 11.69
CA PRO A 257 -43.84 -8.93 12.69
C PRO A 257 -43.67 -10.41 13.08
N ILE A 258 -42.40 -10.82 13.27
CA ILE A 258 -42.08 -12.21 13.68
C ILE A 258 -42.68 -12.51 15.04
N ALA A 259 -42.66 -11.57 15.95
CA ALA A 259 -43.23 -11.68 17.29
C ALA A 259 -43.82 -10.32 17.74
N PRO A 260 -45.02 -9.96 17.30
CA PRO A 260 -45.65 -8.66 17.62
C PRO A 260 -45.81 -8.43 19.12
N ASP A 261 -46.04 -9.52 19.88
CA ASP A 261 -46.27 -9.48 21.33
C ASP A 261 -44.99 -9.74 22.15
N PHE A 262 -43.81 -9.76 21.52
CA PHE A 262 -42.56 -10.00 22.24
C PHE A 262 -42.33 -8.94 23.31
N GLN A 263 -42.19 -9.38 24.54
CA GLN A 263 -41.77 -8.53 25.68
C GLN A 263 -40.28 -8.73 25.92
N ALA A 264 -39.52 -7.63 26.03
CA ALA A 264 -38.11 -7.69 26.32
C ALA A 264 -37.84 -8.47 27.61
N PHE A 265 -36.82 -9.30 27.61
CA PHE A 265 -36.42 -10.03 28.81
C PHE A 265 -36.09 -9.02 29.95
N PRO A 266 -36.61 -9.21 31.15
CA PRO A 266 -36.20 -8.44 32.29
C PRO A 266 -34.75 -8.82 32.58
N GLY A 267 -33.80 -7.96 32.21
CA GLY A 267 -32.38 -8.21 32.32
C GLY A 267 -31.61 -6.99 32.81
N GLU A 268 -30.40 -7.24 33.26
CA GLU A 268 -29.47 -6.23 33.75
C GLU A 268 -29.22 -5.11 32.72
N GLU A 269 -28.93 -3.90 33.18
CA GLU A 269 -28.67 -2.71 32.34
C GLU A 269 -27.65 -2.95 31.21
N SER A 270 -26.74 -3.91 31.37
CA SER A 270 -25.73 -4.27 30.35
C SER A 270 -26.34 -4.84 29.06
N TRP A 271 -27.55 -5.40 29.11
CA TRP A 271 -28.27 -6.01 27.97
C TRP A 271 -29.35 -5.10 27.38
N ALA A 272 -29.63 -3.94 27.99
CA ALA A 272 -30.74 -3.08 27.57
C ALA A 272 -30.65 -2.68 26.08
N LYS A 273 -29.46 -2.29 25.59
CA LYS A 273 -29.28 -1.92 24.17
C LYS A 273 -29.47 -3.09 23.21
N GLN A 274 -29.09 -4.30 23.63
CA GLN A 274 -29.26 -5.50 22.80
C GLN A 274 -30.70 -5.97 22.82
N ALA A 275 -31.36 -5.86 23.98
CA ALA A 275 -32.80 -6.15 24.12
C ALA A 275 -33.61 -5.20 23.24
N ASP A 276 -33.33 -3.91 23.18
CA ASP A 276 -33.97 -2.94 22.33
C ASP A 276 -33.79 -3.25 20.85
N LEU A 277 -32.59 -3.67 20.45
CA LEU A 277 -32.28 -4.09 19.07
C LEU A 277 -33.09 -5.34 18.68
N ILE A 278 -33.08 -6.38 19.52
CA ILE A 278 -33.84 -7.61 19.31
C ILE A 278 -35.35 -7.32 19.27
N HIS A 279 -35.84 -6.48 20.17
CA HIS A 279 -37.23 -6.05 20.21
C HIS A 279 -37.62 -5.31 18.91
N GLY A 280 -36.73 -4.41 18.43
CA GLY A 280 -36.91 -3.72 17.17
C GLY A 280 -36.98 -4.70 15.99
N MET A 281 -36.07 -5.65 15.90
CA MET A 281 -36.04 -6.66 14.84
C MET A 281 -37.28 -7.57 14.84
N LEU A 282 -37.73 -8.03 16.01
CA LEU A 282 -38.87 -8.96 16.14
C LEU A 282 -40.21 -8.31 15.88
N LYS A 283 -40.34 -7.01 16.14
CA LYS A 283 -41.53 -6.20 15.87
C LYS A 283 -41.51 -5.48 14.53
N SER A 284 -40.37 -5.48 13.83
CA SER A 284 -40.31 -4.86 12.52
C SER A 284 -41.16 -5.61 11.50
N LYS A 285 -41.81 -4.85 10.65
CA LYS A 285 -42.49 -5.34 9.45
C LYS A 285 -41.54 -5.40 8.23
N ASP A 286 -40.29 -4.98 8.42
CA ASP A 286 -39.27 -4.98 7.40
C ASP A 286 -38.45 -6.27 7.50
N ARG A 287 -38.06 -6.84 6.37
CA ARG A 287 -37.19 -8.04 6.29
C ARG A 287 -36.04 -7.84 5.32
#